data_a0c8aed57c0b2b8d9aa3c376d1a9ff87
#
_entry.id   a0c8aed57c0b2b8d9aa3c376d1a9ff87
#
_cell.length_a   1.000
_cell.length_b   1.000
_cell.length_c   1.000
_cell.angle_alpha   90.00
_cell.angle_beta   90.00
_cell.angle_gamma   90.00
#
_symmetry.space_group_name_H-M   'P 1'
#
loop_
_entity.id
_entity.type
_entity.pdbx_description
1 polymer ?
#
loop_
_entity_poly.entity_id
_entity_poly.type
_entity_poly.pdbx_seq_one_letter_code
_entity_poly.pdbx_strand_id
1 'polypeptide(L)'
;MAPSVERIRVIAVAVAVLCAACTPRAGEPPVGMPETASGLAVAPDFSGTIWAATGRRVYRSRDGGHTWHLVPGRGGATGVAFLSTRVVTVGPEGVQAGGFGAAALPGPQPVVVPFRAVASPYYRTNRLYALDGSGRLWVSVRNAARWARLRAAGLPAGAVAVAAVRGEVHLPDVIYVACGASGLWRSGDFGATFRRLPAVSDATAIATTTDQQRRLLVGSPEGIELSTDAGRSFTRVASIPGVRAVAFDLRNWRLAYAATADGRLLRSDDGGLTWGGG
;
A
#
# COMPACT_ATOMS: atom_id res chain seq x y z
N MET A 1 -28.01 55.46 53.27
CA MET A 1 -28.02 54.01 53.33
C MET A 1 -28.01 53.48 51.90
N ALA A 2 -26.85 53.09 51.42
CA ALA A 2 -26.70 52.49 50.10
C ALA A 2 -26.17 51.06 50.30
N PRO A 3 -26.70 50.02 49.60
CA PRO A 3 -26.22 48.67 49.74
C PRO A 3 -24.98 48.44 48.88
N SER A 4 -24.02 47.75 49.47
CA SER A 4 -22.78 47.32 48.90
C SER A 4 -23.01 46.27 47.79
N VAL A 5 -22.41 46.44 46.63
CA VAL A 5 -22.38 45.50 45.53
C VAL A 5 -21.19 44.57 45.74
N GLU A 6 -21.51 43.34 46.07
CA GLU A 6 -20.55 42.24 46.19
C GLU A 6 -20.08 41.78 44.77
N ARG A 7 -18.78 41.94 44.48
CA ARG A 7 -18.18 41.49 43.23
C ARG A 7 -17.94 39.99 43.28
N ILE A 8 -18.75 39.22 42.58
CA ILE A 8 -18.50 37.80 42.31
C ILE A 8 -17.32 37.72 41.33
N ARG A 9 -16.19 37.23 41.82
CA ARG A 9 -15.05 36.85 40.93
C ARG A 9 -15.36 35.48 40.30
N VAL A 10 -15.68 35.50 39.02
CA VAL A 10 -15.76 34.28 38.23
C VAL A 10 -14.32 33.85 37.93
N ILE A 11 -13.89 32.77 38.55
CA ILE A 11 -12.62 32.10 38.23
C ILE A 11 -12.89 31.26 36.99
N ALA A 12 -12.46 31.70 35.82
CA ALA A 12 -12.44 30.91 34.60
C ALA A 12 -11.31 29.89 34.73
N VAL A 13 -11.63 28.63 34.99
CA VAL A 13 -10.70 27.51 34.90
C VAL A 13 -10.58 27.19 33.40
N ALA A 14 -9.52 27.65 32.76
CA ALA A 14 -9.17 27.22 31.42
C ALA A 14 -8.63 25.80 31.50
N VAL A 15 -9.46 24.83 31.16
CA VAL A 15 -9.01 23.46 30.90
C VAL A 15 -8.30 23.48 29.56
N ALA A 16 -6.98 23.61 29.59
CA ALA A 16 -6.14 23.37 28.42
C ALA A 16 -6.14 21.85 28.16
N VAL A 17 -6.99 21.42 27.23
CA VAL A 17 -6.85 20.10 26.64
C VAL A 17 -5.58 20.14 25.79
N LEU A 18 -4.46 19.69 26.36
CA LEU A 18 -3.27 19.37 25.58
C LEU A 18 -3.62 18.17 24.70
N CYS A 19 -4.11 18.44 23.51
CA CYS A 19 -4.08 17.49 22.43
C CYS A 19 -2.60 17.36 22.05
N ALA A 20 -1.88 16.44 22.69
CA ALA A 20 -0.57 16.05 22.25
C ALA A 20 -0.76 15.42 20.85
N ALA A 21 -0.68 16.26 19.84
CA ALA A 21 -0.46 15.79 18.47
C ALA A 21 0.83 14.98 18.55
N CYS A 22 0.72 13.65 18.48
CA CYS A 22 1.84 12.77 18.22
C CYS A 22 2.39 13.11 16.81
N THR A 23 3.20 14.16 16.74
CA THR A 23 4.13 14.32 15.63
C THR A 23 5.19 13.26 15.83
N PRO A 24 5.38 12.32 14.90
CA PRO A 24 6.49 11.37 14.99
C PRO A 24 7.78 12.17 15.07
N ARG A 25 8.57 11.94 16.09
CA ARG A 25 9.94 12.45 16.16
C ARG A 25 10.70 11.92 14.95
N ALA A 26 11.17 12.83 14.10
CA ALA A 26 12.13 12.47 13.06
C ALA A 26 13.38 11.89 13.76
N GLY A 27 13.65 10.60 13.56
CA GLY A 27 14.90 9.98 14.05
C GLY A 27 14.78 8.68 14.84
N GLU A 28 13.60 8.21 15.23
CA GLU A 28 13.49 6.87 15.80
C GLU A 28 13.30 5.84 14.67
N PRO A 29 14.17 4.78 14.61
CA PRO A 29 13.97 3.72 13.64
C PRO A 29 12.61 3.03 13.93
N PRO A 30 11.83 2.71 12.90
CA PRO A 30 10.58 1.99 13.10
C PRO A 30 10.86 0.64 13.76
N VAL A 31 10.12 0.33 14.82
CA VAL A 31 10.20 -0.98 15.47
C VAL A 31 9.82 -2.03 14.43
N GLY A 32 10.63 -3.06 14.29
CA GLY A 32 10.43 -4.11 13.31
C GLY A 32 9.02 -4.69 13.35
N MET A 33 8.47 -4.97 12.19
CA MET A 33 7.20 -5.70 12.11
C MET A 33 7.37 -7.08 12.76
N PRO A 34 6.35 -7.61 13.43
CA PRO A 34 6.45 -8.92 14.08
C PRO A 34 6.65 -10.09 13.10
N GLU A 35 6.39 -9.88 11.82
CA GLU A 35 6.55 -10.85 10.73
C GLU A 35 6.94 -10.13 9.43
N THR A 36 7.60 -10.84 8.49
CA THR A 36 7.94 -10.29 7.17
C THR A 36 6.69 -9.98 6.35
N ALA A 37 6.55 -8.75 5.89
CA ALA A 37 5.44 -8.36 5.02
C ALA A 37 5.65 -8.82 3.58
N SER A 38 4.62 -9.40 2.99
CA SER A 38 4.50 -9.72 1.57
C SER A 38 3.69 -8.67 0.80
N GLY A 39 2.95 -7.81 1.52
CA GLY A 39 2.16 -6.72 0.97
C GLY A 39 2.04 -5.57 1.95
N LEU A 40 2.14 -4.34 1.46
CA LEU A 40 1.95 -3.10 2.20
C LEU A 40 0.94 -2.21 1.51
N ALA A 41 0.14 -1.50 2.30
CA ALA A 41 -0.70 -0.42 1.82
C ALA A 41 -0.86 0.65 2.90
N VAL A 42 -0.86 1.92 2.51
CA VAL A 42 -1.10 3.05 3.41
C VAL A 42 -2.56 3.48 3.29
N ALA A 43 -3.22 3.64 4.42
CA ALA A 43 -4.64 4.01 4.45
C ALA A 43 -4.84 5.43 3.90
N PRO A 44 -5.70 5.60 2.89
CA PRO A 44 -5.79 6.86 2.17
C PRO A 44 -6.43 8.00 2.98
N ASP A 45 -7.20 7.69 4.03
CA ASP A 45 -7.89 8.69 4.85
C ASP A 45 -7.18 8.99 6.18
N PHE A 46 -6.15 8.21 6.52
CA PHE A 46 -5.41 8.33 7.78
C PHE A 46 -3.91 8.23 7.49
N SER A 47 -3.26 9.38 7.30
CA SER A 47 -1.81 9.45 7.09
C SER A 47 -1.06 8.74 8.22
N GLY A 48 -0.07 7.92 7.86
CA GLY A 48 0.69 7.11 8.81
C GLY A 48 0.00 5.82 9.25
N THR A 49 -1.22 5.54 8.79
CA THR A 49 -1.86 4.23 9.03
C THR A 49 -1.44 3.25 7.94
N ILE A 50 -0.67 2.24 8.32
CA ILE A 50 -0.12 1.23 7.42
C ILE A 50 -0.78 -0.11 7.70
N TRP A 51 -1.12 -0.83 6.64
CA TRP A 51 -1.58 -2.21 6.71
C TRP A 51 -0.53 -3.11 6.05
N ALA A 52 -0.21 -4.21 6.74
CA ALA A 52 0.76 -5.20 6.27
C ALA A 52 0.13 -6.59 6.21
N ALA A 53 0.28 -7.26 5.08
CA ALA A 53 -0.04 -8.67 4.91
C ALA A 53 1.26 -9.49 4.96
N THR A 54 1.29 -10.57 5.75
CA THR A 54 2.50 -11.36 6.01
C THR A 54 2.45 -12.78 5.44
N GLY A 55 1.42 -13.07 4.66
CA GLY A 55 1.12 -14.43 4.20
C GLY A 55 0.25 -15.22 5.18
N ARG A 56 0.43 -15.00 6.47
CA ARG A 56 -0.33 -15.66 7.55
C ARG A 56 -1.33 -14.76 8.23
N ARG A 57 -0.99 -13.49 8.40
CA ARG A 57 -1.72 -12.53 9.23
C ARG A 57 -1.79 -11.16 8.57
N VAL A 58 -2.63 -10.31 9.12
CA VAL A 58 -2.73 -8.90 8.78
C VAL A 58 -2.40 -8.06 10.00
N TYR A 59 -1.52 -7.10 9.84
CA TYR A 59 -1.16 -6.15 10.88
C TYR A 59 -1.53 -4.73 10.46
N ARG A 60 -1.78 -3.88 11.44
CA ARG A 60 -2.02 -2.47 11.25
C ARG A 60 -1.17 -1.65 12.21
N SER A 61 -0.47 -0.67 11.69
CA SER A 61 0.13 0.43 12.44
C SER A 61 -0.70 1.69 12.25
N ARG A 62 -0.77 2.56 13.25
CA ARG A 62 -1.43 3.87 13.19
C ARG A 62 -0.47 5.03 13.40
N ASP A 63 0.80 4.76 13.57
CA ASP A 63 1.86 5.68 13.98
C ASP A 63 3.09 5.62 13.06
N GLY A 64 2.85 5.33 11.78
CA GLY A 64 3.91 5.30 10.77
C GLY A 64 4.82 4.08 10.86
N GLY A 65 4.38 2.99 11.50
CA GLY A 65 5.13 1.76 11.61
C GLY A 65 5.85 1.56 12.95
N HIS A 66 5.70 2.49 13.90
CA HIS A 66 6.34 2.37 15.22
C HIS A 66 5.71 1.28 16.07
N THR A 67 4.40 1.14 16.05
CA THR A 67 3.69 0.06 16.74
C THR A 67 2.78 -0.71 15.79
N TRP A 68 2.70 -2.02 15.98
CA TRP A 68 1.91 -2.90 15.14
C TRP A 68 0.89 -3.69 15.95
N HIS A 69 -0.33 -3.72 15.47
CA HIS A 69 -1.43 -4.47 16.07
C HIS A 69 -1.92 -5.54 15.10
N LEU A 70 -2.06 -6.77 15.60
CA LEU A 70 -2.71 -7.83 14.84
C LEU A 70 -4.16 -7.42 14.55
N VAL A 71 -4.56 -7.52 13.30
CA VAL A 71 -5.97 -7.40 12.90
C VAL A 71 -6.55 -8.81 12.87
N PRO A 72 -7.43 -9.17 13.81
CA PRO A 72 -8.04 -10.47 13.83
C PRO A 72 -8.79 -10.74 12.52
N GLY A 73 -8.67 -11.94 11.99
CA GLY A 73 -9.33 -12.40 10.78
C GLY A 73 -9.11 -13.89 10.63
N ARG A 74 -9.90 -14.53 9.78
CA ARG A 74 -9.72 -15.92 9.39
C ARG A 74 -8.97 -15.97 8.06
N GLY A 75 -8.01 -16.88 7.96
CA GLY A 75 -7.22 -17.09 6.76
C GLY A 75 -5.99 -16.18 6.63
N GLY A 76 -5.05 -16.60 5.80
CA GLY A 76 -3.82 -15.89 5.52
C GLY A 76 -4.03 -14.77 4.49
N ALA A 77 -3.20 -13.72 4.55
CA ALA A 77 -3.22 -12.63 3.58
C ALA A 77 -1.82 -12.40 3.01
N THR A 78 -1.70 -12.41 1.69
CA THR A 78 -0.46 -12.16 0.95
C THR A 78 -0.41 -10.77 0.33
N GLY A 79 -1.58 -10.15 0.13
CA GLY A 79 -1.69 -8.81 -0.42
C GLY A 79 -2.76 -7.99 0.28
N VAL A 80 -2.59 -6.66 0.25
CA VAL A 80 -3.52 -5.69 0.82
C VAL A 80 -3.65 -4.48 -0.09
N ALA A 81 -4.87 -3.97 -0.25
CA ALA A 81 -5.18 -2.76 -1.00
C ALA A 81 -6.39 -2.04 -0.40
N PHE A 82 -6.61 -0.80 -0.81
CA PHE A 82 -7.76 -0.01 -0.39
C PHE A 82 -8.76 0.17 -1.54
N LEU A 83 -10.03 0.01 -1.22
CA LEU A 83 -11.14 0.14 -2.14
C LEU A 83 -12.25 1.01 -1.51
N SER A 84 -12.47 2.22 -2.02
CA SER A 84 -13.42 3.16 -1.43
C SER A 84 -13.17 3.38 0.08
N THR A 85 -14.08 2.94 0.95
CA THR A 85 -13.97 3.01 2.42
C THR A 85 -13.54 1.70 3.06
N ARG A 86 -13.04 0.77 2.27
CA ARG A 86 -12.73 -0.59 2.72
C ARG A 86 -11.27 -0.94 2.48
N VAL A 87 -10.70 -1.69 3.41
CA VAL A 87 -9.47 -2.44 3.18
C VAL A 87 -9.85 -3.79 2.58
N VAL A 88 -9.09 -4.22 1.58
CA VAL A 88 -9.23 -5.53 0.94
C VAL A 88 -7.93 -6.28 1.09
N THR A 89 -8.01 -7.50 1.61
CA THR A 89 -6.87 -8.42 1.67
C THR A 89 -7.17 -9.63 0.79
N VAL A 90 -6.13 -10.16 0.20
CA VAL A 90 -6.18 -11.37 -0.63
C VAL A 90 -5.19 -12.41 -0.13
N GLY A 91 -5.53 -13.67 -0.27
CA GLY A 91 -4.66 -14.76 0.17
C GLY A 91 -5.11 -16.12 -0.36
N PRO A 92 -4.50 -17.22 0.16
CA PRO A 92 -4.81 -18.58 -0.28
C PRO A 92 -6.28 -18.98 -0.10
N GLU A 93 -6.92 -18.46 0.94
CA GLU A 93 -8.30 -18.83 1.31
C GLU A 93 -9.36 -17.91 0.66
N GLY A 94 -8.95 -16.85 -0.05
CA GLY A 94 -9.88 -15.96 -0.72
C GLY A 94 -9.63 -14.49 -0.47
N VAL A 95 -10.71 -13.71 -0.49
CA VAL A 95 -10.71 -12.25 -0.35
C VAL A 95 -11.48 -11.84 0.90
N GLN A 96 -10.90 -10.96 1.69
CA GLN A 96 -11.56 -10.34 2.85
C GLN A 96 -11.70 -8.84 2.60
N ALA A 97 -12.81 -8.24 3.00
CA ALA A 97 -13.03 -6.82 2.86
C ALA A 97 -13.71 -6.25 4.11
N GLY A 98 -13.01 -5.38 4.83
CA GLY A 98 -13.48 -4.70 6.04
C GLY A 98 -13.43 -3.18 5.92
N GLY A 99 -14.06 -2.46 6.85
CA GLY A 99 -13.89 -1.01 6.95
C GLY A 99 -12.46 -0.64 7.36
N PHE A 100 -12.01 0.59 7.09
CA PHE A 100 -10.65 1.05 7.47
C PHE A 100 -10.40 0.99 8.99
N GLY A 101 -11.42 1.23 9.79
CA GLY A 101 -11.36 1.17 11.25
C GLY A 101 -11.72 -0.19 11.84
N ALA A 102 -11.95 -1.22 11.02
CA ALA A 102 -12.40 -2.52 11.49
C ALA A 102 -11.45 -3.08 12.56
N ALA A 103 -12.02 -3.52 13.67
CA ALA A 103 -11.29 -4.20 14.73
C ALA A 103 -10.87 -5.61 14.31
N ALA A 104 -11.64 -6.23 13.40
CA ALA A 104 -11.38 -7.55 12.81
C ALA A 104 -11.83 -7.58 11.34
N LEU A 105 -11.18 -8.39 10.52
CA LEU A 105 -11.64 -8.68 9.17
C LEU A 105 -12.68 -9.82 9.19
N PRO A 106 -13.69 -9.78 8.32
CA PRO A 106 -14.62 -10.89 8.15
C PRO A 106 -13.89 -12.12 7.60
N GLY A 107 -14.54 -13.28 7.68
CA GLY A 107 -14.01 -14.48 7.02
C GLY A 107 -13.81 -14.28 5.51
N PRO A 108 -12.85 -14.99 4.89
CA PRO A 108 -12.58 -14.87 3.48
C PRO A 108 -13.80 -15.27 2.65
N GLN A 109 -14.09 -14.50 1.60
CA GLN A 109 -15.04 -14.89 0.57
C GLN A 109 -14.32 -15.78 -0.43
N PRO A 110 -14.86 -16.97 -0.76
CA PRO A 110 -14.26 -17.84 -1.73
C PRO A 110 -14.11 -17.16 -3.10
N VAL A 111 -12.99 -17.39 -3.75
CA VAL A 111 -12.71 -16.96 -5.11
C VAL A 111 -12.37 -18.16 -5.98
N VAL A 112 -12.49 -17.98 -7.30
CA VAL A 112 -12.23 -19.08 -8.26
C VAL A 112 -10.79 -19.61 -8.14
N VAL A 113 -9.84 -18.72 -7.80
CA VAL A 113 -8.43 -19.06 -7.59
C VAL A 113 -7.87 -18.23 -6.44
N PRO A 114 -6.88 -18.75 -5.68
CA PRO A 114 -6.21 -17.98 -4.65
C PRO A 114 -5.38 -16.85 -5.28
N PHE A 115 -5.46 -15.67 -4.69
CA PHE A 115 -4.66 -14.52 -5.11
C PHE A 115 -3.43 -14.35 -4.21
N ARG A 116 -2.33 -13.87 -4.82
CA ARG A 116 -1.07 -13.55 -4.12
C ARG A 116 -0.80 -12.06 -3.96
N ALA A 117 -1.34 -11.23 -4.84
CA ALA A 117 -1.16 -9.79 -4.82
C ALA A 117 -2.44 -9.09 -5.29
N VAL A 118 -2.66 -7.86 -4.81
CA VAL A 118 -3.81 -7.04 -5.17
C VAL A 118 -3.41 -5.57 -5.23
N ALA A 119 -4.00 -4.83 -6.16
CA ALA A 119 -3.85 -3.38 -6.28
C ALA A 119 -5.19 -2.73 -6.63
N SER A 120 -5.37 -1.51 -6.15
CA SER A 120 -6.45 -0.62 -6.57
C SER A 120 -5.84 0.52 -7.39
N PRO A 121 -6.42 0.89 -8.53
CA PRO A 121 -5.94 2.03 -9.31
C PRO A 121 -6.09 3.36 -8.56
N TYR A 122 -7.05 3.41 -7.64
CA TYR A 122 -7.27 4.51 -6.72
C TYR A 122 -8.28 4.08 -5.66
N TYR A 123 -8.08 4.44 -4.40
CA TYR A 123 -8.92 3.97 -3.30
C TYR A 123 -10.42 4.30 -3.44
N ARG A 124 -10.79 5.34 -4.20
CA ARG A 124 -12.19 5.74 -4.45
C ARG A 124 -12.83 5.07 -5.67
N THR A 125 -12.27 3.96 -6.14
CA THR A 125 -12.88 3.15 -7.20
C THR A 125 -13.51 1.87 -6.62
N ASN A 126 -14.28 1.17 -7.43
CA ASN A 126 -14.79 -0.17 -7.16
C ASN A 126 -14.00 -1.26 -7.91
N ARG A 127 -12.85 -0.88 -8.50
CA ARG A 127 -12.02 -1.76 -9.32
C ARG A 127 -10.77 -2.19 -8.58
N LEU A 128 -10.45 -3.45 -8.71
CA LEU A 128 -9.23 -4.07 -8.20
C LEU A 128 -8.58 -4.90 -9.28
N TYR A 129 -7.27 -4.98 -9.27
CA TYR A 129 -6.47 -5.90 -10.05
C TYR A 129 -5.76 -6.86 -9.10
N ALA A 130 -5.71 -8.15 -9.42
CA ALA A 130 -5.06 -9.16 -8.61
C ALA A 130 -4.23 -10.12 -9.47
N LEU A 131 -3.20 -10.69 -8.87
CA LEU A 131 -2.43 -11.78 -9.45
C LEU A 131 -2.76 -13.07 -8.71
N ASP A 132 -3.00 -14.14 -9.45
CA ASP A 132 -3.10 -15.48 -8.87
C ASP A 132 -1.72 -16.11 -8.60
N GLY A 133 -1.70 -17.29 -8.00
CA GLY A 133 -0.46 -18.00 -7.69
C GLY A 133 0.41 -18.33 -8.91
N SER A 134 -0.19 -18.39 -10.12
CA SER A 134 0.51 -18.60 -11.39
C SER A 134 0.99 -17.29 -12.04
N GLY A 135 0.70 -16.13 -11.42
CA GLY A 135 1.02 -14.82 -11.98
C GLY A 135 0.06 -14.35 -13.07
N ARG A 136 -1.14 -14.92 -13.18
CA ARG A 136 -2.16 -14.48 -14.12
C ARG A 136 -2.91 -13.28 -13.54
N LEU A 137 -3.24 -12.32 -14.39
CA LEU A 137 -3.91 -11.09 -13.99
C LEU A 137 -5.44 -11.25 -14.02
N TRP A 138 -6.06 -10.74 -12.97
CA TRP A 138 -7.51 -10.74 -12.77
C TRP A 138 -8.00 -9.34 -12.46
N VAL A 139 -9.25 -9.05 -12.79
CA VAL A 139 -9.92 -7.79 -12.47
C VAL A 139 -11.23 -8.03 -11.75
N SER A 140 -11.53 -7.20 -10.76
CA SER A 140 -12.85 -7.05 -10.18
C SER A 140 -13.35 -5.63 -10.36
N VAL A 141 -14.62 -5.47 -10.76
CA VAL A 141 -15.29 -4.18 -10.96
C VAL A 141 -16.48 -3.99 -10.02
N ARG A 142 -16.70 -4.94 -9.10
CA ARG A 142 -17.85 -4.97 -8.18
C ARG A 142 -17.40 -5.16 -6.73
N ASN A 143 -16.56 -4.25 -6.24
CA ASN A 143 -16.13 -4.26 -4.83
C ASN A 143 -15.58 -5.62 -4.35
N ALA A 144 -14.73 -6.25 -5.15
CA ALA A 144 -14.16 -7.57 -4.92
C ALA A 144 -15.15 -8.76 -4.96
N ALA A 145 -16.42 -8.55 -5.28
CA ALA A 145 -17.46 -9.61 -5.27
C ALA A 145 -17.38 -10.57 -6.45
N ARG A 146 -16.86 -10.11 -7.58
CA ARG A 146 -16.70 -10.93 -8.80
C ARG A 146 -15.38 -10.64 -9.47
N TRP A 147 -14.72 -11.69 -9.93
CA TRP A 147 -13.41 -11.63 -10.56
C TRP A 147 -13.47 -12.25 -11.96
N ALA A 148 -12.84 -11.58 -12.92
CA ALA A 148 -12.67 -12.07 -14.28
C ALA A 148 -11.18 -12.08 -14.63
N ARG A 149 -10.72 -13.15 -15.28
CA ARG A 149 -9.36 -13.24 -15.77
C ARG A 149 -9.17 -12.32 -16.96
N LEU A 150 -8.08 -11.53 -16.95
CA LEU A 150 -7.67 -10.73 -18.09
C LEU A 150 -6.81 -11.54 -19.06
N ARG A 151 -6.89 -11.21 -20.35
CA ARG A 151 -6.05 -11.84 -21.37
C ARG A 151 -4.58 -11.49 -21.19
N ALA A 152 -4.28 -10.25 -20.79
CA ALA A 152 -2.96 -9.72 -20.47
C ALA A 152 -1.90 -10.09 -21.54
N ALA A 153 -2.21 -9.83 -22.82
CA ALA A 153 -1.35 -10.17 -23.93
C ALA A 153 0.05 -9.52 -23.77
N GLY A 154 1.09 -10.30 -23.96
CA GLY A 154 2.49 -9.86 -23.79
C GLY A 154 3.02 -9.94 -22.36
N LEU A 155 2.18 -10.14 -21.33
CA LEU A 155 2.66 -10.30 -19.97
C LEU A 155 3.32 -11.69 -19.83
N PRO A 156 4.60 -11.79 -19.39
CA PRO A 156 5.26 -13.07 -19.19
C PRO A 156 4.69 -13.81 -17.99
N ALA A 157 4.97 -15.09 -17.90
CA ALA A 157 4.74 -15.87 -16.69
C ALA A 157 5.62 -15.34 -15.54
N GLY A 158 5.22 -15.64 -14.30
CA GLY A 158 6.01 -15.28 -13.12
C GLY A 158 5.74 -13.87 -12.57
N ALA A 159 4.61 -13.26 -12.91
CA ALA A 159 4.18 -12.03 -12.27
C ALA A 159 4.02 -12.21 -10.76
N VAL A 160 4.64 -11.33 -9.97
CA VAL A 160 4.74 -11.44 -8.51
C VAL A 160 4.11 -10.28 -7.76
N ALA A 161 4.10 -9.07 -8.32
CA ALA A 161 3.47 -7.91 -7.73
C ALA A 161 2.78 -7.05 -8.79
N VAL A 162 1.74 -6.34 -8.39
CA VAL A 162 0.93 -5.48 -9.24
C VAL A 162 0.67 -4.15 -8.57
N ALA A 163 0.76 -3.06 -9.34
CA ALA A 163 0.31 -1.73 -8.97
C ALA A 163 -0.56 -1.16 -10.08
N ALA A 164 -1.48 -0.28 -9.71
CA ALA A 164 -2.39 0.30 -10.68
C ALA A 164 -2.61 1.79 -10.40
N VAL A 165 -2.73 2.58 -11.45
CA VAL A 165 -3.06 4.00 -11.42
C VAL A 165 -4.34 4.21 -12.20
N ARG A 166 -5.25 4.99 -11.65
CA ARG A 166 -6.45 5.41 -12.38
C ARG A 166 -6.02 6.33 -13.54
N GLY A 167 -6.47 6.02 -14.73
CA GLY A 167 -6.37 6.93 -15.86
C GLY A 167 -7.15 8.22 -15.62
N GLU A 168 -6.83 9.26 -16.33
CA GLU A 168 -7.63 10.49 -16.38
C GLU A 168 -9.06 10.19 -16.83
N VAL A 169 -9.95 11.17 -16.70
CA VAL A 169 -11.35 11.02 -17.12
C VAL A 169 -11.41 10.52 -18.58
N HIS A 170 -12.06 9.38 -18.78
CA HIS A 170 -12.18 8.65 -20.06
C HIS A 170 -10.93 7.89 -20.52
N LEU A 171 -9.82 7.91 -19.77
CA LEU A 171 -8.64 7.10 -20.09
C LEU A 171 -8.64 5.78 -19.32
N PRO A 172 -8.04 4.71 -19.88
CA PRO A 172 -7.89 3.43 -19.20
C PRO A 172 -6.99 3.53 -17.97
N ASP A 173 -7.22 2.65 -16.99
CA ASP A 173 -6.26 2.46 -15.91
C ASP A 173 -4.93 1.99 -16.48
N VAL A 174 -3.86 2.50 -15.87
CA VAL A 174 -2.50 2.05 -16.14
C VAL A 174 -2.13 1.01 -15.08
N ILE A 175 -1.63 -0.14 -15.54
CA ILE A 175 -1.24 -1.24 -14.68
C ILE A 175 0.24 -1.51 -14.86
N TYR A 176 0.94 -1.68 -13.74
CA TYR A 176 2.33 -2.08 -13.68
C TYR A 176 2.43 -3.44 -13.00
N VAL A 177 3.25 -4.32 -13.56
CA VAL A 177 3.44 -5.69 -13.06
C VAL A 177 4.92 -5.99 -12.94
N ALA A 178 5.34 -6.40 -11.76
CA ALA A 178 6.69 -6.91 -11.50
C ALA A 178 6.70 -8.42 -11.79
N CYS A 179 7.65 -8.86 -12.58
CA CYS A 179 7.75 -10.25 -13.08
C CYS A 179 9.12 -10.88 -12.77
N GLY A 180 9.68 -10.61 -11.58
CA GLY A 180 10.98 -11.15 -11.18
C GLY A 180 12.06 -10.87 -12.23
N ALA A 181 12.79 -11.89 -12.63
CA ALA A 181 13.86 -11.81 -13.64
C ALA A 181 13.38 -11.28 -15.01
N SER A 182 12.09 -11.38 -15.32
CA SER A 182 11.52 -10.80 -16.54
C SER A 182 11.34 -9.27 -16.44
N GLY A 183 11.61 -8.69 -15.26
CA GLY A 183 11.60 -7.25 -15.02
C GLY A 183 10.20 -6.68 -14.84
N LEU A 184 10.03 -5.44 -15.28
CA LEU A 184 8.82 -4.65 -15.06
C LEU A 184 8.03 -4.47 -16.37
N TRP A 185 6.72 -4.57 -16.27
CA TRP A 185 5.79 -4.51 -17.40
C TRP A 185 4.68 -3.49 -17.17
N ARG A 186 4.22 -2.84 -18.22
CA ARG A 186 3.18 -1.80 -18.17
C ARG A 186 2.09 -2.05 -19.20
N SER A 187 0.84 -1.91 -18.77
CA SER A 187 -0.35 -1.78 -19.58
C SER A 187 -0.91 -0.36 -19.50
N GLY A 188 -1.43 0.16 -20.59
CA GLY A 188 -2.17 1.42 -20.64
C GLY A 188 -3.61 1.25 -21.17
N ASP A 189 -4.15 0.03 -21.14
CA ASP A 189 -5.42 -0.37 -21.74
C ASP A 189 -6.21 -1.34 -20.84
N PHE A 190 -6.28 -1.04 -19.53
CA PHE A 190 -6.94 -1.87 -18.51
C PHE A 190 -6.38 -3.30 -18.38
N GLY A 191 -5.12 -3.54 -18.78
CA GLY A 191 -4.49 -4.86 -18.69
C GLY A 191 -4.74 -5.76 -19.90
N ALA A 192 -5.22 -5.23 -21.01
CA ALA A 192 -5.42 -6.00 -22.23
C ALA A 192 -4.10 -6.38 -22.89
N THR A 193 -3.16 -5.41 -22.99
CA THR A 193 -1.82 -5.62 -23.54
C THR A 193 -0.73 -5.08 -22.62
N PHE A 194 0.45 -5.69 -22.65
CA PHE A 194 1.60 -5.31 -21.84
C PHE A 194 2.84 -5.11 -22.70
N ARG A 195 3.64 -4.13 -22.32
CA ARG A 195 4.99 -3.89 -22.86
C ARG A 195 6.01 -3.84 -21.72
N ARG A 196 7.22 -4.30 -22.01
CA ARG A 196 8.34 -4.23 -21.07
C ARG A 196 8.77 -2.78 -20.85
N LEU A 197 9.10 -2.42 -19.62
CA LEU A 197 9.74 -1.17 -19.26
C LEU A 197 11.27 -1.37 -19.19
N PRO A 198 12.07 -0.28 -19.33
CA PRO A 198 13.52 -0.39 -19.25
C PRO A 198 13.99 -0.86 -17.88
N ALA A 199 15.03 -1.60 -17.90
CA ALA A 199 16.09 -1.90 -16.92
C ALA A 199 15.78 -1.91 -15.42
N VAL A 200 14.74 -2.66 -14.98
CA VAL A 200 14.66 -3.14 -13.60
C VAL A 200 14.72 -4.66 -13.65
N SER A 201 15.80 -5.27 -13.19
CA SER A 201 15.93 -6.72 -13.05
C SER A 201 15.38 -7.18 -11.71
N ASP A 202 14.88 -8.41 -11.67
CA ASP A 202 14.42 -9.09 -10.46
C ASP A 202 13.41 -8.30 -9.62
N ALA A 203 12.51 -7.56 -10.30
CA ALA A 203 11.48 -6.78 -9.65
C ALA A 203 10.53 -7.69 -8.83
N THR A 204 10.48 -7.50 -7.50
CA THR A 204 9.69 -8.30 -6.55
C THR A 204 8.52 -7.55 -5.94
N ALA A 205 8.60 -6.22 -5.90
CA ALA A 205 7.59 -5.35 -5.34
C ALA A 205 7.41 -4.11 -6.21
N ILE A 206 6.21 -3.53 -6.20
CA ILE A 206 5.93 -2.30 -6.93
C ILE A 206 4.84 -1.50 -6.23
N ALA A 207 5.03 -0.18 -6.18
CA ALA A 207 4.02 0.78 -5.78
C ALA A 207 4.03 1.99 -6.71
N THR A 208 2.90 2.67 -6.81
CA THR A 208 2.76 3.88 -7.62
C THR A 208 2.01 4.95 -6.84
N THR A 209 2.29 6.21 -7.14
CA THR A 209 1.49 7.36 -6.74
C THR A 209 0.31 7.55 -7.70
N THR A 210 -0.45 8.61 -7.50
CA THR A 210 -1.46 9.06 -8.47
C THR A 210 -0.79 9.48 -9.79
N ASP A 211 -1.56 9.59 -10.85
CA ASP A 211 -1.06 9.94 -12.20
C ASP A 211 -0.29 11.27 -12.24
N GLN A 212 -0.68 12.24 -11.43
CA GLN A 212 -0.04 13.55 -11.38
C GLN A 212 1.43 13.52 -10.95
N GLN A 213 1.80 12.69 -9.97
CA GLN A 213 3.17 12.59 -9.47
C GLN A 213 4.05 11.65 -10.30
N ARG A 214 3.44 10.73 -11.05
CA ARG A 214 4.11 9.79 -11.96
C ARG A 214 5.24 8.96 -11.33
N ARG A 215 5.21 8.76 -10.00
CA ARG A 215 6.26 8.04 -9.28
C ARG A 215 5.96 6.54 -9.24
N LEU A 216 7.01 5.75 -9.42
CA LEU A 216 7.00 4.31 -9.23
C LEU A 216 8.15 3.93 -8.29
N LEU A 217 7.87 3.15 -7.27
CA LEU A 217 8.87 2.44 -6.48
C LEU A 217 8.87 0.98 -6.91
N VAL A 218 10.05 0.47 -7.17
CA VAL A 218 10.27 -0.94 -7.47
C VAL A 218 11.25 -1.50 -6.45
N GLY A 219 10.81 -2.53 -5.73
CA GLY A 219 11.67 -3.31 -4.86
C GLY A 219 12.28 -4.48 -5.62
N SER A 220 13.51 -4.80 -5.29
CA SER A 220 14.27 -5.95 -5.80
C SER A 220 15.08 -6.59 -4.67
N PRO A 221 15.69 -7.77 -4.87
CA PRO A 221 16.64 -8.32 -3.91
C PRO A 221 17.83 -7.40 -3.62
N GLU A 222 18.18 -6.50 -4.53
CA GLU A 222 19.33 -5.61 -4.42
C GLU A 222 19.00 -4.23 -3.82
N GLY A 223 17.72 -3.83 -3.81
CA GLY A 223 17.34 -2.54 -3.26
C GLY A 223 16.06 -1.95 -3.81
N ILE A 224 16.01 -0.62 -3.80
CA ILE A 224 14.86 0.16 -4.25
C ILE A 224 15.26 1.02 -5.44
N GLU A 225 14.46 0.96 -6.48
CA GLU A 225 14.55 1.83 -7.65
C GLU A 225 13.33 2.74 -7.74
N LEU A 226 13.58 4.00 -8.10
CA LEU A 226 12.57 5.04 -8.23
C LEU A 226 12.52 5.52 -9.67
N SER A 227 11.30 5.61 -10.21
CA SER A 227 10.98 6.40 -11.38
C SER A 227 10.14 7.62 -10.99
N THR A 228 10.41 8.75 -11.64
CA THR A 228 9.61 9.99 -11.49
C THR A 228 8.93 10.41 -12.80
N ASP A 229 8.97 9.54 -13.81
CA ASP A 229 8.50 9.79 -15.17
C ASP A 229 7.56 8.69 -15.71
N ALA A 230 6.81 8.04 -14.81
CA ALA A 230 5.88 6.96 -15.13
C ALA A 230 6.55 5.71 -15.73
N GLY A 231 7.78 5.42 -15.29
CA GLY A 231 8.53 4.22 -15.67
C GLY A 231 9.30 4.35 -16.99
N ARG A 232 9.58 5.56 -17.46
CA ARG A 232 10.44 5.76 -18.62
C ARG A 232 11.91 5.58 -18.28
N SER A 233 12.29 6.01 -17.08
CA SER A 233 13.61 5.80 -16.49
C SER A 233 13.53 5.41 -15.02
N PHE A 234 14.56 4.75 -14.52
CA PHE A 234 14.70 4.34 -13.13
C PHE A 234 16.08 4.69 -12.62
N THR A 235 16.14 5.09 -11.33
CA THR A 235 17.39 5.33 -10.61
C THR A 235 17.37 4.52 -9.33
N ARG A 236 18.45 3.82 -9.02
CA ARG A 236 18.60 3.15 -7.72
C ARG A 236 18.79 4.19 -6.63
N VAL A 237 17.85 4.24 -5.70
CA VAL A 237 17.81 5.22 -4.60
C VAL A 237 18.27 4.63 -3.26
N ALA A 238 18.24 3.30 -3.13
CA ALA A 238 18.72 2.61 -1.96
C ALA A 238 19.23 1.21 -2.29
N SER A 239 20.43 0.87 -1.80
CA SER A 239 21.00 -0.48 -1.87
C SER A 239 20.70 -1.24 -0.58
N ILE A 240 19.45 -1.69 -0.45
CA ILE A 240 18.91 -2.37 0.72
C ILE A 240 18.49 -3.77 0.31
N PRO A 241 19.13 -4.84 0.83
CA PRO A 241 18.85 -6.18 0.38
C PRO A 241 17.44 -6.65 0.76
N GLY A 242 16.86 -7.45 -0.11
CA GLY A 242 15.68 -8.23 0.19
C GLY A 242 14.37 -7.44 0.32
N VAL A 243 14.17 -6.37 -0.43
CA VAL A 243 12.91 -5.63 -0.44
C VAL A 243 11.77 -6.51 -0.94
N ARG A 244 10.71 -6.67 -0.14
CA ARG A 244 9.57 -7.57 -0.37
C ARG A 244 8.27 -6.83 -0.67
N ALA A 245 8.09 -5.66 -0.09
CA ALA A 245 6.89 -4.86 -0.31
C ALA A 245 7.25 -3.37 -0.26
N VAL A 246 6.58 -2.58 -1.06
CA VAL A 246 6.69 -1.11 -1.09
C VAL A 246 5.30 -0.49 -1.15
N ALA A 247 5.13 0.70 -0.57
CA ALA A 247 3.88 1.44 -0.61
C ALA A 247 4.12 2.95 -0.60
N PHE A 248 3.26 3.70 -1.28
CA PHE A 248 3.14 5.15 -1.13
C PHE A 248 1.91 5.50 -0.29
N ASP A 249 1.99 6.60 0.45
CA ASP A 249 0.82 7.30 0.93
C ASP A 249 0.19 8.10 -0.24
N LEU A 250 -1.02 7.71 -0.63
CA LEU A 250 -1.69 8.32 -1.78
C LEU A 250 -2.16 9.77 -1.53
N ARG A 251 -2.21 10.21 -0.27
CA ARG A 251 -2.54 11.60 0.09
C ARG A 251 -1.30 12.46 0.27
N ASN A 252 -0.24 11.86 0.78
CA ASN A 252 1.05 12.50 0.93
C ASN A 252 2.10 11.68 0.18
N TRP A 253 2.20 11.86 -1.12
CA TRP A 253 3.12 11.13 -1.98
C TRP A 253 4.60 11.21 -1.57
N ARG A 254 4.95 12.15 -0.66
CA ARG A 254 6.29 12.23 -0.08
C ARG A 254 6.56 11.08 0.87
N LEU A 255 5.52 10.54 1.52
CA LEU A 255 5.64 9.40 2.40
C LEU A 255 5.62 8.10 1.60
N ALA A 256 6.65 7.30 1.80
CA ALA A 256 6.74 5.97 1.24
C ALA A 256 7.32 4.98 2.28
N TYR A 257 7.00 3.72 2.11
CA TYR A 257 7.42 2.64 2.99
C TYR A 257 7.93 1.45 2.20
N ALA A 258 8.93 0.77 2.75
CA ALA A 258 9.45 -0.47 2.21
C ALA A 258 9.65 -1.50 3.33
N ALA A 259 9.23 -2.73 3.09
CA ALA A 259 9.47 -3.85 3.99
C ALA A 259 10.48 -4.81 3.39
N THR A 260 11.40 -5.28 4.22
CA THR A 260 12.50 -6.16 3.84
C THR A 260 12.28 -7.60 4.33
N ALA A 261 13.00 -8.54 3.77
CA ALA A 261 12.91 -9.96 4.11
C ALA A 261 13.33 -10.28 5.56
N ASP A 262 14.19 -9.44 6.15
CA ASP A 262 14.62 -9.52 7.54
C ASP A 262 13.65 -8.83 8.53
N GLY A 263 12.50 -8.36 8.05
CA GLY A 263 11.42 -7.81 8.89
C GLY A 263 11.55 -6.32 9.21
N ARG A 264 12.50 -5.60 8.60
CA ARG A 264 12.61 -4.15 8.78
C ARG A 264 11.53 -3.42 7.97
N LEU A 265 11.02 -2.33 8.53
CA LEU A 265 10.22 -1.35 7.82
C LEU A 265 11.04 -0.07 7.66
N LEU A 266 11.24 0.34 6.44
CA LEU A 266 11.93 1.57 6.06
C LEU A 266 10.92 2.63 5.71
N ARG A 267 11.27 3.90 5.94
CA ARG A 267 10.44 5.06 5.64
C ARG A 267 11.22 6.07 4.81
N SER A 268 10.52 6.69 3.88
CA SER A 268 10.96 7.86 3.13
C SER A 268 9.99 9.00 3.35
N ASP A 269 10.50 10.22 3.54
CA ASP A 269 9.73 11.46 3.71
C ASP A 269 9.85 12.41 2.50
N ASP A 270 10.52 11.98 1.44
CA ASP A 270 10.83 12.77 0.24
C ASP A 270 10.35 12.10 -1.07
N GLY A 271 9.41 11.18 -0.95
CA GLY A 271 8.81 10.50 -2.10
C GLY A 271 9.67 9.40 -2.68
N GLY A 272 10.44 8.74 -1.83
CA GLY A 272 11.26 7.59 -2.18
C GLY A 272 12.67 7.92 -2.62
N LEU A 273 13.14 9.17 -2.49
CA LEU A 273 14.50 9.57 -2.86
C LEU A 273 15.53 9.12 -1.83
N THR A 274 15.23 9.31 -0.54
CA THR A 274 16.07 8.83 0.56
C THR A 274 15.26 7.97 1.53
N TRP A 275 15.94 7.07 2.22
CA TRP A 275 15.33 6.09 3.10
C TRP A 275 15.99 6.11 4.47
N GLY A 276 15.20 6.28 5.54
CA GLY A 276 15.60 6.19 6.92
C GLY A 276 15.26 4.83 7.52
N GLY A 277 16.07 4.39 8.53
CA GLY A 277 15.88 3.13 9.20
C GLY A 277 16.69 2.02 8.52
N GLY A 278 17.90 1.85 8.90
CA GLY A 278 18.80 0.76 8.55
C GLY A 278 19.48 0.28 9.77
#